data_a0408f78fac8efb80cc9fc156582b386
#
_entry.id   a0408f78fac8efb80cc9fc156582b386
#
_cell.length_a   1.000
_cell.length_b   1.000
_cell.length_c   1.000
_cell.angle_alpha   90.00
_cell.angle_beta   90.00
_cell.angle_gamma   90.00
#
_symmetry.space_group_name_H-M   'P 1'
#
loop_
_entity.id
_entity.type
_entity.pdbx_description
1 polymer ?
#
loop_
_entity_poly.entity_id
_entity_poly.type
_entity_poly.pdbx_seq_one_letter_code
_entity_poly.pdbx_strand_id
1 'polypeptide(L)'
;MDRLTNTDAPPSPSRRWPGRSGPLTWIALICALAVLAAALWDRRREPVSDRTVGEVTRVGVVDGDSIPDYQRAAAAGLAALPTPATPGPGDYALVSFAAYLTPGRLADTLGATPVAAVVARVPLPGRQTEIVRIAAMRLPDDVLGGMAEVAARKDREAADYRARAAAPPAAADAELRRVYDTGASVSAREAAAYRAGCACVYAAVVRGTPEALRALATRPDVRVVDAAPQVRRLDRTVFTPPLPEQRDVVRPPADLELADPSAPGLGDSSEAAPTAPGSAPSPGRSVTGAAPPNPAPTS
;
A
#
# COMPACT_ATOMS: atom_id res chain seq x y z
N MET A 1 -41.84 75.05 37.45
CA MET A 1 -43.25 74.66 37.59
C MET A 1 -43.65 74.08 36.28
N ASP A 2 -44.00 72.92 36.33
CA ASP A 2 -44.97 71.99 35.76
C ASP A 2 -44.40 70.71 35.15
N ARG A 3 -44.86 69.73 35.79
CA ARG A 3 -44.72 68.26 35.48
C ARG A 3 -45.43 67.94 34.19
N LEU A 4 -44.86 67.10 33.36
CA LEU A 4 -45.60 66.25 32.44
C LEU A 4 -45.19 64.80 32.58
N THR A 5 -46.12 64.01 32.99
CA THR A 5 -46.17 62.61 33.19
C THR A 5 -45.95 61.82 31.91
N ASN A 6 -44.97 60.95 31.96
CA ASN A 6 -44.70 59.98 30.89
C ASN A 6 -45.60 58.76 31.11
N THR A 7 -46.49 58.48 30.12
CA THR A 7 -47.34 57.31 30.11
C THR A 7 -46.69 56.21 29.27
N ASP A 8 -46.22 55.19 29.96
CA ASP A 8 -45.72 53.98 29.35
C ASP A 8 -46.86 53.21 28.65
N ALA A 9 -46.71 52.98 27.34
CA ALA A 9 -47.53 52.06 26.56
C ALA A 9 -46.78 50.72 26.34
N PRO A 10 -47.43 49.56 26.53
CA PRO A 10 -46.79 48.26 26.36
C PRO A 10 -46.51 47.94 24.90
N PRO A 11 -45.41 47.22 24.59
CA PRO A 11 -45.08 46.83 23.23
C PRO A 11 -46.04 45.75 22.71
N SER A 12 -46.57 45.97 21.51
CA SER A 12 -47.42 45.05 20.75
C SER A 12 -46.64 43.77 20.34
N PRO A 13 -47.26 42.56 20.40
CA PRO A 13 -46.59 41.36 19.95
C PRO A 13 -46.50 41.35 18.40
N SER A 14 -45.29 41.34 17.91
CA SER A 14 -44.98 41.20 16.48
C SER A 14 -45.39 39.81 16.00
N ARG A 15 -46.46 39.76 15.27
CA ARG A 15 -46.95 38.61 14.53
C ARG A 15 -45.93 38.19 13.48
N ARG A 16 -45.16 37.10 13.77
CA ARG A 16 -44.32 36.49 12.75
C ARG A 16 -45.20 35.83 11.71
N TRP A 17 -45.20 36.39 10.52
CA TRP A 17 -45.78 35.75 9.34
C TRP A 17 -44.89 34.61 8.90
N PRO A 18 -45.43 33.42 8.56
CA PRO A 18 -44.64 32.37 7.97
C PRO A 18 -44.12 32.87 6.60
N GLY A 19 -42.82 32.99 6.50
CA GLY A 19 -42.15 33.46 5.29
C GLY A 19 -42.49 32.54 4.12
N ARG A 20 -43.21 33.11 3.14
CA ARG A 20 -43.36 32.53 1.82
C ARG A 20 -41.93 32.38 1.30
N SER A 21 -41.50 31.12 1.08
CA SER A 21 -40.23 30.82 0.40
C SER A 21 -40.26 31.54 -0.94
N GLY A 22 -39.50 32.61 -1.05
CA GLY A 22 -39.46 33.44 -2.25
C GLY A 22 -38.84 32.66 -3.43
N PRO A 23 -39.04 33.12 -4.67
CA PRO A 23 -38.52 32.47 -5.86
C PRO A 23 -37.00 32.22 -5.79
N LEU A 24 -36.26 33.01 -5.01
CA LEU A 24 -34.81 32.86 -4.77
C LEU A 24 -34.46 31.57 -4.01
N THR A 25 -35.29 31.11 -3.06
CA THR A 25 -35.08 29.84 -2.35
C THR A 25 -35.29 28.63 -3.26
N TRP A 26 -36.24 28.70 -4.17
CA TRP A 26 -36.45 27.67 -5.17
C TRP A 26 -35.33 27.61 -6.20
N ILE A 27 -34.81 28.76 -6.63
CA ILE A 27 -33.64 28.84 -7.53
C ILE A 27 -32.40 28.24 -6.84
N ALA A 28 -32.12 28.58 -5.56
CA ALA A 28 -31.02 28.02 -4.81
C ALA A 28 -31.14 26.49 -4.66
N LEU A 29 -32.33 25.96 -4.41
CA LEU A 29 -32.58 24.51 -4.32
C LEU A 29 -32.34 23.80 -5.66
N ILE A 30 -32.83 24.37 -6.77
CA ILE A 30 -32.61 23.83 -8.10
C ILE A 30 -31.14 23.83 -8.48
N CYS A 31 -30.38 24.91 -8.17
CA CYS A 31 -28.95 24.96 -8.39
C CYS A 31 -28.20 23.92 -7.55
N ALA A 32 -28.55 23.74 -6.28
CA ALA A 32 -27.95 22.74 -5.42
C ALA A 32 -28.22 21.31 -5.94
N LEU A 33 -29.44 21.01 -6.39
CA LEU A 33 -29.78 19.72 -7.00
C LEU A 33 -29.07 19.50 -8.34
N ALA A 34 -28.91 20.54 -9.16
CA ALA A 34 -28.17 20.47 -10.41
C ALA A 34 -26.67 20.18 -10.17
N VAL A 35 -26.05 20.82 -9.19
CA VAL A 35 -24.65 20.56 -8.80
C VAL A 35 -24.51 19.14 -8.25
N LEU A 36 -25.45 18.69 -7.41
CA LEU A 36 -25.44 17.33 -6.88
C LEU A 36 -25.61 16.28 -7.99
N ALA A 37 -26.54 16.52 -8.93
CA ALA A 37 -26.74 15.65 -10.09
C ALA A 37 -25.48 15.61 -10.99
N ALA A 38 -24.84 16.75 -11.23
CA ALA A 38 -23.59 16.83 -11.99
C ALA A 38 -22.46 16.08 -11.29
N ALA A 39 -22.30 16.21 -9.96
CA ALA A 39 -21.30 15.50 -9.18
C ALA A 39 -21.54 13.97 -9.16
N LEU A 40 -22.81 13.54 -9.10
CA LEU A 40 -23.17 12.12 -9.19
C LEU A 40 -22.98 11.57 -10.61
N TRP A 41 -23.19 12.38 -11.63
CA TRP A 41 -22.94 11.99 -13.02
C TRP A 41 -21.46 11.89 -13.31
N ASP A 42 -20.64 12.82 -12.78
CA ASP A 42 -19.18 12.80 -12.94
C ASP A 42 -18.56 11.58 -12.25
N ARG A 43 -19.07 11.17 -11.08
CA ARG A 43 -18.68 9.91 -10.41
C ARG A 43 -19.01 8.65 -11.20
N ARG A 44 -19.99 8.72 -12.13
CA ARG A 44 -20.37 7.59 -13.01
C ARG A 44 -19.67 7.63 -14.36
N ARG A 45 -18.98 8.73 -14.68
CA ARG A 45 -18.14 8.78 -15.87
C ARG A 45 -16.86 8.03 -15.56
N GLU A 46 -16.70 6.88 -16.19
CA GLU A 46 -15.36 6.30 -16.32
C GLU A 46 -14.43 7.37 -16.88
N PRO A 47 -13.22 7.55 -16.31
CA PRO A 47 -12.27 8.52 -16.84
C PRO A 47 -12.10 8.23 -18.34
N VAL A 48 -12.37 9.23 -19.16
CA VAL A 48 -12.18 9.13 -20.62
C VAL A 48 -10.70 8.89 -20.83
N SER A 49 -10.31 7.62 -21.07
CA SER A 49 -8.93 7.28 -21.37
C SER A 49 -8.56 7.99 -22.66
N ASP A 50 -7.39 8.61 -22.67
CA ASP A 50 -6.86 9.30 -23.84
C ASP A 50 -6.73 8.27 -24.99
N ARG A 51 -7.61 8.36 -25.98
CA ARG A 51 -7.64 7.45 -27.12
C ARG A 51 -6.38 7.51 -27.98
N THR A 52 -5.55 8.54 -27.79
CA THR A 52 -4.27 8.69 -28.53
C THR A 52 -3.18 7.77 -28.00
N VAL A 53 -3.25 7.38 -26.70
CA VAL A 53 -2.27 6.48 -26.07
C VAL A 53 -2.69 5.01 -26.14
N GLY A 54 -3.93 4.72 -26.54
CA GLY A 54 -4.52 3.39 -26.53
C GLY A 54 -4.99 2.97 -25.13
N GLU A 55 -5.87 1.99 -25.08
CA GLU A 55 -6.43 1.49 -23.82
C GLU A 55 -5.36 0.76 -23.01
N VAL A 56 -5.10 1.22 -21.78
CA VAL A 56 -4.19 0.60 -20.84
C VAL A 56 -4.97 -0.33 -19.93
N THR A 57 -4.67 -1.63 -19.99
CA THR A 57 -5.27 -2.61 -19.07
C THR A 57 -4.69 -2.40 -17.67
N ARG A 58 -5.55 -2.34 -16.65
CA ARG A 58 -5.14 -2.27 -15.24
C ARG A 58 -5.49 -3.58 -14.54
N VAL A 59 -4.57 -4.07 -13.70
CA VAL A 59 -4.73 -5.28 -12.89
C VAL A 59 -4.22 -4.99 -11.49
N GLY A 60 -5.01 -5.30 -10.47
CA GLY A 60 -4.69 -4.99 -9.07
C GLY A 60 -5.60 -3.91 -8.50
N VAL A 61 -5.08 -3.10 -7.60
CA VAL A 61 -5.83 -2.13 -6.80
C VAL A 61 -5.52 -0.69 -7.19
N VAL A 62 -6.44 0.23 -6.85
CA VAL A 62 -6.22 1.68 -6.92
C VAL A 62 -6.33 2.29 -5.51
N ASP A 63 -5.88 3.53 -5.36
CA ASP A 63 -5.96 4.24 -4.08
C ASP A 63 -7.42 4.36 -3.62
N GLY A 64 -7.65 4.07 -2.34
CA GLY A 64 -8.99 4.03 -1.74
C GLY A 64 -9.71 2.69 -1.83
N ASP A 65 -9.22 1.72 -2.60
CA ASP A 65 -9.84 0.40 -2.68
C ASP A 65 -9.80 -0.35 -1.35
N SER A 66 -10.88 -1.09 -1.07
CA SER A 66 -10.94 -2.05 0.03
C SER A 66 -10.13 -3.29 -0.31
N ILE A 67 -9.12 -3.59 0.50
CA ILE A 67 -8.29 -4.80 0.33
C ILE A 67 -9.11 -6.09 0.49
N PRO A 68 -10.00 -6.24 1.51
CA PRO A 68 -10.85 -7.42 1.61
C PRO A 68 -11.77 -7.62 0.41
N ASP A 69 -12.29 -6.53 -0.18
CA ASP A 69 -13.17 -6.62 -1.34
C ASP A 69 -12.38 -7.04 -2.59
N TYR A 70 -11.20 -6.48 -2.79
CA TYR A 70 -10.29 -6.90 -3.84
C TYR A 70 -9.93 -8.39 -3.72
N GLN A 71 -9.58 -8.87 -2.53
CA GLN A 71 -9.25 -10.29 -2.32
C GLN A 71 -10.42 -11.21 -2.66
N ARG A 72 -11.65 -10.84 -2.26
CA ARG A 72 -12.86 -11.60 -2.59
C ARG A 72 -13.14 -11.60 -4.08
N ALA A 73 -13.02 -10.46 -4.74
CA ALA A 73 -13.23 -10.34 -6.18
C ALA A 73 -12.20 -11.14 -6.98
N ALA A 74 -10.92 -11.06 -6.61
CA ALA A 74 -9.85 -11.83 -7.24
C ALA A 74 -10.05 -13.35 -7.06
N ALA A 75 -10.41 -13.80 -5.86
CA ALA A 75 -10.71 -15.22 -5.59
C ALA A 75 -11.90 -15.71 -6.41
N ALA A 76 -12.98 -14.92 -6.51
CA ALA A 76 -14.14 -15.26 -7.33
C ALA A 76 -13.78 -15.30 -8.83
N GLY A 77 -12.99 -14.34 -9.33
CA GLY A 77 -12.50 -14.31 -10.70
C GLY A 77 -11.65 -15.54 -11.04
N LEU A 78 -10.73 -15.91 -10.15
CA LEU A 78 -9.88 -17.10 -10.28
C LEU A 78 -10.70 -18.40 -10.31
N ALA A 79 -11.72 -18.50 -9.45
CA ALA A 79 -12.61 -19.66 -9.41
C ALA A 79 -13.45 -19.78 -10.70
N ALA A 80 -13.86 -18.65 -11.27
CA ALA A 80 -14.69 -18.59 -12.48
C ALA A 80 -13.90 -18.81 -13.79
N LEU A 81 -12.55 -18.88 -13.74
CA LEU A 81 -11.77 -19.14 -14.95
C LEU A 81 -12.18 -20.47 -15.60
N PRO A 82 -12.53 -20.48 -16.90
CA PRO A 82 -12.88 -21.70 -17.60
C PRO A 82 -11.64 -22.60 -17.74
N THR A 83 -11.84 -23.91 -17.62
CA THR A 83 -10.79 -24.87 -17.99
C THR A 83 -10.75 -24.95 -19.52
N PRO A 84 -9.62 -24.60 -20.16
CA PRO A 84 -9.54 -24.62 -21.60
C PRO A 84 -9.59 -26.04 -22.14
N ALA A 85 -10.34 -26.24 -23.25
CA ALA A 85 -10.44 -27.56 -23.90
C ALA A 85 -9.11 -27.98 -24.55
N THR A 86 -8.23 -27.06 -24.87
CA THR A 86 -6.92 -27.29 -25.49
C THR A 86 -5.80 -26.77 -24.58
N PRO A 87 -4.74 -27.56 -24.35
CA PRO A 87 -3.58 -27.09 -23.61
C PRO A 87 -2.98 -25.81 -24.25
N GLY A 88 -2.69 -24.85 -23.41
CA GLY A 88 -2.11 -23.57 -23.84
C GLY A 88 -1.21 -22.99 -22.75
N PRO A 89 -0.54 -21.88 -23.02
CA PRO A 89 0.36 -21.25 -22.06
C PRO A 89 -0.36 -20.64 -20.84
N GLY A 90 -1.69 -20.65 -20.83
CA GLY A 90 -2.52 -20.07 -19.78
C GLY A 90 -2.62 -18.54 -19.83
N ASP A 91 -3.24 -17.98 -18.80
CA ASP A 91 -3.51 -16.57 -18.64
C ASP A 91 -2.46 -15.89 -17.76
N TYR A 92 -2.32 -14.57 -17.90
CA TYR A 92 -1.54 -13.79 -16.96
C TYR A 92 -2.30 -13.64 -15.65
N ALA A 93 -1.54 -13.53 -14.57
CA ALA A 93 -2.07 -13.23 -13.25
C ALA A 93 -1.10 -12.36 -12.45
N LEU A 94 -1.64 -11.49 -11.62
CA LEU A 94 -0.91 -10.77 -10.60
C LEU A 94 -0.97 -11.58 -9.30
N VAL A 95 0.19 -12.00 -8.81
CA VAL A 95 0.34 -12.69 -7.52
C VAL A 95 0.86 -11.70 -6.50
N SER A 96 0.10 -11.42 -5.46
CA SER A 96 0.54 -10.61 -4.32
C SER A 96 0.90 -11.52 -3.16
N PHE A 97 1.99 -11.20 -2.46
CA PHE A 97 2.48 -12.00 -1.34
C PHE A 97 2.01 -11.43 0.01
N ALA A 98 1.93 -12.31 1.02
CA ALA A 98 1.55 -11.95 2.39
C ALA A 98 2.64 -11.15 3.13
N ALA A 99 3.89 -11.25 2.66
CA ALA A 99 5.06 -10.55 3.19
C ALA A 99 6.04 -10.24 2.04
N TYR A 100 7.05 -9.44 2.33
CA TYR A 100 8.18 -9.25 1.42
C TYR A 100 9.05 -10.49 1.38
N LEU A 101 9.37 -10.97 0.18
CA LEU A 101 10.14 -12.19 -0.04
C LEU A 101 11.55 -11.87 -0.54
N THR A 102 12.52 -12.71 -0.16
CA THR A 102 13.84 -12.75 -0.80
C THR A 102 13.74 -13.44 -2.17
N PRO A 103 14.69 -13.21 -3.09
CA PRO A 103 14.69 -13.88 -4.40
C PRO A 103 14.66 -15.42 -4.31
N GLY A 104 15.36 -16.02 -3.34
CA GLY A 104 15.33 -17.47 -3.11
C GLY A 104 13.95 -17.93 -2.64
N ARG A 105 13.37 -17.30 -1.63
CA ARG A 105 12.03 -17.64 -1.15
C ARG A 105 10.95 -17.47 -2.22
N LEU A 106 11.10 -16.44 -3.07
CA LEU A 106 10.22 -16.24 -4.23
C LEU A 106 10.27 -17.42 -5.19
N ALA A 107 11.49 -17.92 -5.50
CA ALA A 107 11.67 -19.08 -6.37
C ALA A 107 11.00 -20.33 -5.78
N ASP A 108 11.16 -20.59 -4.48
CA ASP A 108 10.48 -21.68 -3.78
C ASP A 108 8.96 -21.53 -3.82
N THR A 109 8.48 -20.28 -3.59
CA THR A 109 7.03 -19.98 -3.57
C THR A 109 6.39 -20.15 -4.94
N LEU A 110 7.02 -19.69 -6.00
CA LEU A 110 6.46 -19.79 -7.36
C LEU A 110 6.75 -21.12 -8.04
N GLY A 111 7.83 -21.84 -7.64
CA GLY A 111 8.23 -23.11 -8.23
C GLY A 111 8.42 -23.01 -9.73
N ALA A 112 7.83 -23.95 -10.48
CA ALA A 112 7.92 -24.00 -11.94
C ALA A 112 6.94 -23.06 -12.67
N THR A 113 6.20 -22.20 -11.95
CA THR A 113 5.26 -21.25 -12.57
C THR A 113 6.03 -20.22 -13.41
N PRO A 114 5.75 -20.05 -14.71
CA PRO A 114 6.40 -19.05 -15.55
C PRO A 114 6.15 -17.63 -15.03
N VAL A 115 7.24 -16.88 -14.83
CA VAL A 115 7.23 -15.48 -14.35
C VAL A 115 7.57 -14.58 -15.52
N ALA A 116 6.98 -13.41 -15.57
CA ALA A 116 7.28 -12.35 -16.55
C ALA A 116 7.94 -11.13 -15.90
N ALA A 117 7.58 -10.83 -14.68
CA ALA A 117 8.16 -9.73 -13.90
C ALA A 117 7.87 -9.90 -12.41
N VAL A 118 8.66 -9.26 -11.59
CA VAL A 118 8.39 -9.09 -10.16
C VAL A 118 8.27 -7.62 -9.81
N VAL A 119 7.55 -7.34 -8.73
CA VAL A 119 7.41 -5.99 -8.17
C VAL A 119 8.06 -5.98 -6.80
N ALA A 120 8.97 -5.05 -6.61
CA ALA A 120 9.77 -4.96 -5.41
C ALA A 120 9.76 -3.53 -4.83
N ARG A 121 9.94 -3.44 -3.53
CA ARG A 121 10.10 -2.20 -2.77
C ARG A 121 10.92 -2.49 -1.51
N VAL A 122 11.84 -1.62 -1.16
CA VAL A 122 12.55 -1.74 0.12
C VAL A 122 11.65 -1.19 1.23
N PRO A 123 11.20 -2.01 2.20
CA PRO A 123 10.29 -1.55 3.26
C PRO A 123 11.09 -0.79 4.34
N LEU A 124 11.33 0.50 4.14
CA LEU A 124 11.92 1.35 5.16
C LEU A 124 10.82 1.95 6.04
N PRO A 125 10.88 1.76 7.37
CA PRO A 125 9.89 2.31 8.29
C PRO A 125 9.77 3.84 8.16
N GLY A 126 8.53 4.35 8.07
CA GLY A 126 8.25 5.77 7.98
C GLY A 126 8.77 6.47 6.72
N ARG A 127 9.14 5.73 5.69
CA ARG A 127 9.66 6.28 4.43
C ARG A 127 8.93 5.73 3.21
N GLN A 128 8.64 6.60 2.29
CA GLN A 128 8.30 6.20 0.94
C GLN A 128 9.58 5.79 0.20
N THR A 129 9.57 4.58 -0.33
CA THR A 129 10.64 4.04 -1.18
C THR A 129 10.06 3.70 -2.54
N GLU A 130 10.93 3.66 -3.54
CA GLU A 130 10.52 3.41 -4.91
C GLU A 130 9.97 1.99 -5.08
N ILE A 131 8.83 1.89 -5.77
CA ILE A 131 8.31 0.62 -6.27
C ILE A 131 8.96 0.36 -7.63
N VAL A 132 9.70 -0.73 -7.73
CA VAL A 132 10.40 -1.11 -8.95
C VAL A 132 9.78 -2.37 -9.56
N ARG A 133 9.74 -2.42 -10.89
CA ARG A 133 9.40 -3.61 -11.64
C ARG A 133 10.66 -4.17 -12.27
N ILE A 134 10.95 -5.44 -12.00
CA ILE A 134 12.09 -6.17 -12.53
C ILE A 134 11.57 -7.25 -13.47
N ALA A 135 11.98 -7.22 -14.73
CA ALA A 135 11.70 -8.31 -15.67
C ALA A 135 12.43 -9.58 -15.21
N ALA A 136 11.74 -10.70 -15.13
CA ALA A 136 12.33 -11.94 -14.66
C ALA A 136 11.64 -13.13 -15.34
N MET A 137 12.42 -13.99 -15.93
CA MET A 137 11.97 -15.27 -16.51
C MET A 137 12.59 -16.46 -15.79
N ARG A 138 13.79 -16.27 -15.22
CA ARG A 138 14.52 -17.27 -14.47
C ARG A 138 14.70 -16.81 -13.02
N LEU A 139 14.16 -17.61 -12.11
CA LEU A 139 14.28 -17.34 -10.67
C LEU A 139 15.38 -18.22 -10.07
N PRO A 140 16.19 -17.72 -9.14
CA PRO A 140 16.20 -16.32 -8.63
C PRO A 140 17.08 -15.37 -9.46
N ASP A 141 17.79 -15.83 -10.48
CA ASP A 141 18.93 -15.18 -11.13
C ASP A 141 18.55 -13.82 -11.75
N ASP A 142 17.47 -13.77 -12.54
CA ASP A 142 17.04 -12.53 -13.20
C ASP A 142 16.61 -11.47 -12.17
N VAL A 143 16.03 -11.90 -11.03
CA VAL A 143 15.65 -10.99 -9.94
C VAL A 143 16.89 -10.42 -9.25
N LEU A 144 17.89 -11.25 -8.97
CA LEU A 144 19.15 -10.81 -8.38
C LEU A 144 19.90 -9.85 -9.32
N GLY A 145 19.94 -10.16 -10.61
CA GLY A 145 20.52 -9.28 -11.64
C GLY A 145 19.81 -7.92 -11.69
N GLY A 146 18.48 -7.92 -11.75
CA GLY A 146 17.68 -6.69 -11.74
C GLY A 146 17.82 -5.89 -10.44
N MET A 147 17.91 -6.55 -9.27
CA MET A 147 18.20 -5.88 -8.00
C MET A 147 19.59 -5.20 -8.02
N ALA A 148 20.60 -5.83 -8.61
CA ALA A 148 21.93 -5.22 -8.74
C ALA A 148 21.91 -3.96 -9.63
N GLU A 149 21.13 -3.98 -10.73
CA GLU A 149 20.92 -2.79 -11.59
C GLU A 149 20.21 -1.66 -10.84
N VAL A 150 19.15 -1.99 -10.07
CA VAL A 150 18.45 -1.02 -9.22
C VAL A 150 19.39 -0.44 -8.18
N ALA A 151 20.22 -1.28 -7.51
CA ALA A 151 21.19 -0.81 -6.55
C ALA A 151 22.17 0.19 -7.15
N ALA A 152 22.73 -0.11 -8.33
CA ALA A 152 23.64 0.80 -9.03
C ALA A 152 22.97 2.13 -9.43
N ARG A 153 21.68 2.10 -9.80
CA ARG A 153 20.91 3.31 -10.09
C ARG A 153 20.70 4.14 -8.82
N LYS A 154 20.34 3.50 -7.71
CA LYS A 154 20.13 4.16 -6.41
C LYS A 154 21.43 4.75 -5.82
N ASP A 155 22.58 4.14 -6.07
CA ASP A 155 23.88 4.73 -5.69
C ASP A 155 24.14 6.04 -6.44
N ARG A 156 23.84 6.10 -7.76
CA ARG A 156 23.96 7.34 -8.54
C ARG A 156 23.00 8.41 -8.06
N GLU A 157 21.76 8.03 -7.76
CA GLU A 157 20.75 8.93 -7.19
C GLU A 157 21.19 9.52 -5.84
N ALA A 158 21.73 8.69 -4.95
CA ALA A 158 22.29 9.14 -3.68
C ALA A 158 23.47 10.11 -3.85
N ALA A 159 24.33 9.87 -4.85
CA ALA A 159 25.43 10.78 -5.15
C ALA A 159 24.94 12.11 -5.71
N ASP A 160 23.91 12.10 -6.59
CA ASP A 160 23.29 13.31 -7.14
C ASP A 160 22.65 14.16 -6.03
N TYR A 161 21.90 13.54 -5.12
CA TYR A 161 21.34 14.24 -3.97
C TYR A 161 22.40 14.89 -3.08
N ARG A 162 23.53 14.20 -2.80
CA ARG A 162 24.64 14.78 -2.02
C ARG A 162 25.26 15.97 -2.75
N ALA A 163 25.43 15.88 -4.06
CA ALA A 163 25.95 16.98 -4.87
C ALA A 163 25.03 18.21 -4.81
N ARG A 164 23.71 17.98 -4.89
CA ARG A 164 22.70 19.06 -4.77
C ARG A 164 22.68 19.66 -3.37
N ALA A 165 22.82 18.87 -2.32
CA ALA A 165 22.91 19.36 -0.94
C ALA A 165 24.11 20.30 -0.73
N ALA A 166 25.23 20.03 -1.40
CA ALA A 166 26.45 20.81 -1.32
C ALA A 166 26.47 22.07 -2.21
N ALA A 167 25.60 22.13 -3.23
CA ALA A 167 25.55 23.22 -4.20
C ALA A 167 24.57 24.35 -3.77
N PRO A 168 24.79 25.62 -4.18
CA PRO A 168 23.78 26.66 -4.06
C PRO A 168 22.50 26.30 -4.87
N PRO A 169 21.29 26.64 -4.39
CA PRO A 169 20.99 27.38 -3.15
C PRO A 169 21.00 26.53 -1.88
N ALA A 170 20.99 25.19 -1.96
CA ALA A 170 20.84 24.30 -0.80
C ALA A 170 21.96 24.45 0.24
N ALA A 171 23.18 24.78 -0.19
CA ALA A 171 24.28 25.04 0.74
C ALA A 171 24.00 26.21 1.71
N ALA A 172 23.16 27.18 1.29
CA ALA A 172 22.76 28.34 2.10
C ALA A 172 21.39 28.15 2.79
N ASP A 173 20.61 27.16 2.36
CA ASP A 173 19.26 26.86 2.87
C ASP A 173 19.28 25.53 3.62
N ALA A 174 19.16 25.60 4.94
CA ALA A 174 19.24 24.41 5.81
C ALA A 174 18.07 23.43 5.59
N GLU A 175 16.88 23.91 5.26
CA GLU A 175 15.72 23.06 5.02
C GLU A 175 15.86 22.32 3.68
N LEU A 176 16.18 23.03 2.62
CA LEU A 176 16.41 22.41 1.30
C LEU A 176 17.58 21.41 1.35
N ARG A 177 18.66 21.73 2.07
CA ARG A 177 19.76 20.79 2.29
C ARG A 177 19.28 19.54 2.99
N ARG A 178 18.47 19.67 4.07
CA ARG A 178 17.92 18.52 4.80
C ARG A 178 17.08 17.60 3.89
N VAL A 179 16.29 18.19 2.98
CA VAL A 179 15.52 17.40 1.99
C VAL A 179 16.46 16.56 1.11
N TYR A 180 17.51 17.16 0.58
CA TYR A 180 18.49 16.43 -0.24
C TYR A 180 19.28 15.40 0.55
N ASP A 181 19.71 15.71 1.78
CA ASP A 181 20.43 14.76 2.66
C ASP A 181 19.54 13.56 2.99
N THR A 182 18.25 13.81 3.22
CA THR A 182 17.26 12.76 3.43
C THR A 182 17.11 11.87 2.20
N GLY A 183 16.94 12.46 1.00
CA GLY A 183 16.88 11.72 -0.26
C GLY A 183 18.14 10.87 -0.49
N ALA A 184 19.33 11.45 -0.24
CA ALA A 184 20.60 10.73 -0.33
C ALA A 184 20.66 9.53 0.61
N SER A 185 20.19 9.70 1.85
CA SER A 185 20.19 8.64 2.85
C SER A 185 19.22 7.50 2.46
N VAL A 186 18.00 7.83 2.01
CA VAL A 186 17.00 6.85 1.56
C VAL A 186 17.54 6.07 0.37
N SER A 187 18.02 6.74 -0.69
CA SER A 187 18.55 6.09 -1.90
C SER A 187 19.76 5.20 -1.58
N ALA A 188 20.66 5.62 -0.67
CA ALA A 188 21.79 4.80 -0.25
C ALA A 188 21.35 3.54 0.51
N ARG A 189 20.31 3.63 1.36
CA ARG A 189 19.76 2.47 2.08
C ARG A 189 19.03 1.52 1.14
N GLU A 190 18.30 2.03 0.14
CA GLU A 190 17.70 1.20 -0.91
C GLU A 190 18.78 0.47 -1.71
N ALA A 191 19.86 1.17 -2.13
CA ALA A 191 20.98 0.57 -2.84
C ALA A 191 21.62 -0.56 -2.05
N ALA A 192 21.89 -0.35 -0.76
CA ALA A 192 22.49 -1.36 0.11
C ALA A 192 21.57 -2.58 0.27
N ALA A 193 20.27 -2.36 0.46
CA ALA A 193 19.29 -3.43 0.60
C ALA A 193 19.19 -4.29 -0.67
N TYR A 194 19.04 -3.68 -1.84
CA TYR A 194 18.98 -4.40 -3.12
C TYR A 194 20.26 -5.17 -3.40
N ARG A 195 21.42 -4.60 -3.12
CA ARG A 195 22.74 -5.28 -3.28
C ARG A 195 22.87 -6.51 -2.39
N ALA A 196 22.26 -6.47 -1.21
CA ALA A 196 22.22 -7.60 -0.29
C ALA A 196 21.16 -8.67 -0.66
N GLY A 197 20.40 -8.50 -1.73
CA GLY A 197 19.33 -9.44 -2.09
C GLY A 197 18.18 -9.45 -1.06
N CYS A 198 17.73 -8.28 -0.64
CA CYS A 198 16.77 -8.09 0.43
C CYS A 198 15.46 -8.87 0.27
N ALA A 199 14.74 -9.06 1.37
CA ALA A 199 13.33 -9.40 1.34
C ALA A 199 12.52 -8.16 0.91
N CYS A 200 12.41 -7.95 -0.40
CA CYS A 200 11.87 -6.75 -1.02
C CYS A 200 10.78 -7.03 -2.06
N VAL A 201 10.67 -8.27 -2.55
CA VAL A 201 9.67 -8.66 -3.55
C VAL A 201 8.34 -8.90 -2.86
N TYR A 202 7.28 -8.21 -3.31
CA TYR A 202 5.95 -8.36 -2.73
C TYR A 202 4.87 -8.76 -3.73
N ALA A 203 5.20 -8.79 -5.03
CA ALA A 203 4.31 -9.33 -6.04
C ALA A 203 5.09 -9.85 -7.26
N ALA A 204 4.42 -10.71 -8.04
CA ALA A 204 4.92 -11.23 -9.30
C ALA A 204 3.81 -11.23 -10.36
N VAL A 205 4.19 -10.99 -11.60
CA VAL A 205 3.35 -11.23 -12.77
C VAL A 205 3.73 -12.60 -13.33
N VAL A 206 2.79 -13.52 -13.27
CA VAL A 206 2.99 -14.91 -13.70
C VAL A 206 2.09 -15.26 -14.87
N ARG A 207 2.35 -16.40 -15.50
CA ARG A 207 1.48 -16.98 -16.52
C ARG A 207 1.22 -18.45 -16.19
N GLY A 208 -0.04 -18.87 -16.25
CA GLY A 208 -0.37 -20.26 -15.93
C GLY A 208 -1.76 -20.67 -16.36
N THR A 209 -1.98 -21.99 -16.41
CA THR A 209 -3.32 -22.54 -16.59
C THR A 209 -4.19 -22.25 -15.37
N PRO A 210 -5.52 -22.27 -15.49
CA PRO A 210 -6.42 -22.06 -14.36
C PRO A 210 -6.12 -22.96 -13.16
N GLU A 211 -5.75 -24.23 -13.41
CA GLU A 211 -5.38 -25.20 -12.38
C GLU A 211 -4.09 -24.80 -11.67
N ALA A 212 -3.07 -24.39 -12.43
CA ALA A 212 -1.79 -23.95 -11.88
C ALA A 212 -1.96 -22.69 -11.04
N LEU A 213 -2.76 -21.71 -11.49
CA LEU A 213 -3.06 -20.49 -10.77
C LEU A 213 -3.86 -20.77 -9.48
N ARG A 214 -4.84 -21.68 -9.51
CA ARG A 214 -5.56 -22.10 -8.31
C ARG A 214 -4.65 -22.82 -7.31
N ALA A 215 -3.77 -23.70 -7.78
CA ALA A 215 -2.77 -24.36 -6.93
C ALA A 215 -1.80 -23.33 -6.32
N LEU A 216 -1.42 -22.28 -7.06
CA LEU A 216 -0.58 -21.21 -6.55
C LEU A 216 -1.28 -20.42 -5.42
N ALA A 217 -2.58 -20.18 -5.55
CA ALA A 217 -3.38 -19.47 -4.55
C ALA A 217 -3.46 -20.20 -3.18
N THR A 218 -3.15 -21.50 -3.12
CA THR A 218 -3.15 -22.25 -1.85
C THR A 218 -1.80 -22.20 -1.11
N ARG A 219 -0.78 -21.60 -1.69
CA ARG A 219 0.57 -21.54 -1.06
C ARG A 219 0.61 -20.52 0.09
N PRO A 220 1.31 -20.84 1.20
CA PRO A 220 1.23 -20.02 2.42
C PRO A 220 1.75 -18.60 2.27
N ASP A 221 2.72 -18.36 1.37
CA ASP A 221 3.26 -17.01 1.15
C ASP A 221 2.39 -16.18 0.18
N VAL A 222 1.43 -16.79 -0.50
CA VAL A 222 0.56 -16.16 -1.46
C VAL A 222 -0.67 -15.57 -0.76
N ARG A 223 -0.86 -14.27 -0.91
CA ARG A 223 -2.02 -13.56 -0.36
C ARG A 223 -3.20 -13.53 -1.33
N VAL A 224 -2.91 -13.27 -2.60
CA VAL A 224 -3.92 -13.13 -3.67
C VAL A 224 -3.32 -13.57 -5.00
N VAL A 225 -4.12 -14.26 -5.80
CA VAL A 225 -3.88 -14.48 -7.22
C VAL A 225 -5.02 -13.80 -7.99
N ASP A 226 -4.72 -12.69 -8.63
CA ASP A 226 -5.65 -11.91 -9.45
C ASP A 226 -5.45 -12.29 -10.91
N ALA A 227 -6.30 -13.19 -11.40
CA ALA A 227 -6.23 -13.68 -12.77
C ALA A 227 -6.71 -12.62 -13.75
N ALA A 228 -5.93 -12.42 -14.81
CA ALA A 228 -6.15 -11.34 -15.77
C ALA A 228 -6.22 -11.87 -17.22
N PRO A 229 -7.24 -12.64 -17.59
CA PRO A 229 -7.38 -13.23 -18.93
C PRO A 229 -7.54 -12.16 -20.03
N GLN A 230 -7.94 -10.95 -19.67
CA GLN A 230 -8.01 -9.79 -20.56
C GLN A 230 -6.65 -9.26 -20.99
N VAL A 231 -5.55 -9.58 -20.26
CA VAL A 231 -4.21 -9.09 -20.56
C VAL A 231 -3.67 -9.79 -21.81
N ARG A 232 -3.51 -9.03 -22.88
CA ARG A 232 -2.92 -9.49 -24.13
C ARG A 232 -1.47 -9.05 -24.30
N ARG A 233 -1.12 -7.91 -23.71
CA ARG A 233 0.18 -7.25 -23.89
C ARG A 233 0.66 -6.68 -22.56
N LEU A 234 1.81 -7.15 -22.09
CA LEU A 234 2.40 -6.71 -20.83
C LEU A 234 2.94 -5.27 -20.88
N ASP A 235 3.35 -4.80 -22.07
CA ASP A 235 3.82 -3.44 -22.31
C ASP A 235 2.70 -2.40 -22.30
N ARG A 236 1.43 -2.85 -22.34
CA ARG A 236 0.22 -2.01 -22.23
C ARG A 236 -0.61 -2.38 -20.99
N THR A 237 0.02 -2.97 -19.99
CA THR A 237 -0.65 -3.38 -18.75
C THR A 237 0.06 -2.78 -17.55
N VAL A 238 -0.72 -2.12 -16.69
CA VAL A 238 -0.27 -1.61 -15.40
C VAL A 238 -0.72 -2.59 -14.32
N PHE A 239 0.24 -3.09 -13.56
CA PHE A 239 0.00 -3.96 -12.41
C PHE A 239 0.23 -3.17 -11.14
N THR A 240 -0.78 -3.09 -10.29
CA THR A 240 -0.78 -2.35 -9.02
C THR A 240 -1.10 -3.29 -7.85
N PRO A 241 -0.15 -4.14 -7.43
CA PRO A 241 -0.37 -5.02 -6.29
C PRO A 241 -0.48 -4.22 -4.99
N PRO A 242 -1.37 -4.61 -4.05
CA PRO A 242 -1.37 -4.04 -2.71
C PRO A 242 -0.09 -4.37 -1.96
N LEU A 243 0.41 -3.46 -1.13
CA LEU A 243 1.56 -3.70 -0.28
C LEU A 243 1.22 -4.71 0.82
N PRO A 244 2.18 -5.52 1.30
CA PRO A 244 1.94 -6.54 2.34
C PRO A 244 1.36 -5.97 3.64
N GLU A 245 1.78 -4.77 4.03
CA GLU A 245 1.32 -4.06 5.22
C GLU A 245 -0.11 -3.51 5.11
N GLN A 246 -0.63 -3.33 3.90
CA GLN A 246 -1.99 -2.83 3.68
C GLN A 246 -3.01 -3.94 3.93
N ARG A 247 -3.93 -3.74 4.89
CA ARG A 247 -4.91 -4.75 5.28
C ARG A 247 -6.35 -4.35 4.98
N ASP A 248 -6.68 -3.09 5.15
CA ASP A 248 -8.06 -2.60 5.05
C ASP A 248 -8.30 -1.81 3.77
N VAL A 249 -7.52 -0.75 3.55
CA VAL A 249 -7.67 0.17 2.43
C VAL A 249 -6.31 0.46 1.82
N VAL A 250 -6.27 0.56 0.50
CA VAL A 250 -5.08 0.98 -0.25
C VAL A 250 -4.82 2.46 0.02
N ARG A 251 -3.62 2.78 0.47
CA ARG A 251 -3.15 4.16 0.69
C ARG A 251 -1.69 4.28 0.31
N PRO A 252 -1.23 5.43 -0.16
CA PRO A 252 0.20 5.68 -0.29
C PRO A 252 0.90 5.49 1.06
N PRO A 253 2.09 4.87 1.11
CA PRO A 253 2.85 4.78 2.34
C PRO A 253 3.11 6.18 2.91
N ALA A 254 2.96 6.34 4.24
CA ALA A 254 3.27 7.61 4.89
C ALA A 254 4.77 7.92 4.82
N ASP A 255 5.13 9.18 4.55
CA ASP A 255 6.49 9.69 4.70
C ASP A 255 6.53 10.59 5.94
N LEU A 256 6.79 9.97 7.10
CA LEU A 256 6.66 10.61 8.41
C LEU A 256 7.77 11.64 8.70
N GLU A 257 8.90 11.60 7.97
CA GLU A 257 9.99 12.53 8.23
C GLU A 257 9.96 13.79 7.35
N LEU A 258 9.06 13.87 6.37
CA LEU A 258 8.70 15.10 5.68
C LEU A 258 7.48 15.79 6.33
N ALA A 259 6.77 15.09 7.21
CA ALA A 259 5.72 15.69 8.01
C ALA A 259 6.35 16.72 8.98
N ASP A 260 5.71 17.88 9.07
CA ASP A 260 6.08 18.97 9.99
C ASP A 260 6.28 18.39 11.41
N PRO A 261 7.46 18.58 12.04
CA PRO A 261 7.69 18.14 13.41
C PRO A 261 6.73 18.80 14.42
N SER A 262 5.98 19.83 14.00
CA SER A 262 4.95 20.52 14.78
C SER A 262 3.54 19.96 14.56
N ALA A 263 3.33 19.04 13.62
CA ALA A 263 2.03 18.38 13.46
C ALA A 263 1.78 17.43 14.62
N PRO A 264 0.63 17.54 15.36
CA PRO A 264 0.30 16.60 16.42
C PRO A 264 0.21 15.19 15.79
N GLY A 265 1.08 14.30 16.26
CA GLY A 265 1.17 12.93 15.76
C GLY A 265 -0.21 12.29 15.76
N LEU A 266 -0.65 11.82 14.61
CA LEU A 266 -1.75 10.87 14.53
C LEU A 266 -1.29 9.64 15.29
N GLY A 267 -1.88 9.48 16.49
CA GLY A 267 -1.46 8.61 17.57
C GLY A 267 -0.98 7.26 17.12
N ASP A 268 0.17 6.93 17.65
CA ASP A 268 0.61 5.57 17.89
C ASP A 268 -0.50 4.86 18.69
N SER A 269 -1.39 4.16 17.98
CA SER A 269 -2.28 3.18 18.57
C SER A 269 -1.47 1.91 18.80
N SER A 270 -0.43 2.04 19.62
CA SER A 270 0.19 0.91 20.28
C SER A 270 -0.86 0.38 21.27
N GLU A 271 -1.62 -0.58 20.81
CA GLU A 271 -2.56 -1.36 21.57
C GLU A 271 -1.84 -1.95 22.78
N ALA A 272 -2.11 -1.35 23.93
CA ALA A 272 -1.66 -1.86 25.22
C ALA A 272 -2.21 -3.29 25.38
N ALA A 273 -1.30 -4.26 25.43
CA ALA A 273 -1.61 -5.63 25.83
C ALA A 273 -2.30 -5.61 27.22
N PRO A 274 -3.39 -6.36 27.42
CA PRO A 274 -4.06 -6.42 28.72
C PRO A 274 -3.11 -7.07 29.74
N THR A 275 -2.77 -6.30 30.77
CA THR A 275 -2.06 -6.75 31.97
C THR A 275 -2.88 -7.82 32.67
N ALA A 276 -2.40 -9.06 32.66
CA ALA A 276 -2.95 -10.13 33.47
C ALA A 276 -2.72 -9.82 34.98
N PRO A 277 -3.71 -10.08 35.87
CA PRO A 277 -3.54 -9.84 37.28
C PRO A 277 -2.57 -10.84 37.90
N GLY A 278 -1.68 -10.30 38.76
CA GLY A 278 -0.61 -11.01 39.42
C GLY A 278 -1.10 -12.17 40.30
N SER A 279 -0.43 -13.30 40.16
CA SER A 279 -0.47 -14.40 41.13
C SER A 279 0.67 -14.24 42.14
N ALA A 280 0.31 -14.28 43.39
CA ALA A 280 1.18 -14.16 44.55
C ALA A 280 2.22 -15.31 44.66
N PRO A 281 3.36 -15.11 45.34
CA PRO A 281 4.38 -16.13 45.51
C PRO A 281 4.06 -17.10 46.65
N SER A 282 4.19 -18.39 46.38
CA SER A 282 4.24 -19.44 47.42
C SER A 282 5.67 -19.84 47.75
N PRO A 283 5.99 -20.12 49.01
CA PRO A 283 7.35 -20.33 49.47
C PRO A 283 7.82 -21.79 49.36
N GLY A 284 9.06 -21.90 49.05
CA GLY A 284 10.06 -22.89 49.41
C GLY A 284 9.74 -24.37 49.53
N ARG A 285 10.51 -25.17 48.77
CA ARG A 285 11.07 -26.42 49.27
C ARG A 285 12.36 -26.78 48.57
N SER A 286 13.47 -26.65 49.30
CA SER A 286 14.76 -27.23 48.95
C SER A 286 14.68 -28.74 48.96
N VAL A 287 15.16 -29.41 47.91
CA VAL A 287 15.58 -30.84 47.99
C VAL A 287 16.88 -31.00 47.21
N THR A 288 17.91 -31.29 47.98
CA THR A 288 19.22 -31.77 47.59
C THR A 288 19.11 -33.20 47.02
N GLY A 289 19.74 -33.52 45.89
CA GLY A 289 19.77 -34.88 45.34
C GLY A 289 20.71 -35.03 44.15
N ALA A 290 21.92 -35.39 44.46
CA ALA A 290 22.93 -36.24 43.82
C ALA A 290 22.75 -36.61 42.31
N ALA A 291 23.82 -36.38 41.58
CA ALA A 291 24.13 -36.97 40.26
C ALA A 291 24.53 -38.45 40.37
N PRO A 292 24.30 -39.26 39.38
CA PRO A 292 25.12 -40.42 39.08
C PRO A 292 25.74 -40.41 37.66
N PRO A 293 26.70 -41.27 37.41
CA PRO A 293 27.77 -41.05 36.45
C PRO A 293 27.55 -41.64 35.06
N ASN A 294 28.34 -41.13 34.12
CA ASN A 294 28.49 -41.49 32.74
C ASN A 294 29.12 -42.91 32.59
N PRO A 295 28.70 -43.78 31.69
CA PRO A 295 29.54 -44.87 31.20
C PRO A 295 30.12 -44.54 29.82
N ALA A 296 31.41 -44.91 29.73
CA ALA A 296 32.29 -44.81 28.57
C ALA A 296 32.00 -45.90 27.50
N PRO A 297 32.64 -45.78 26.30
CA PRO A 297 32.27 -46.54 25.11
C PRO A 297 33.01 -47.90 25.05
N THR A 298 32.39 -48.88 24.40
CA THR A 298 33.10 -50.11 23.98
C THR A 298 32.72 -50.46 22.54
N SER A 299 33.80 -50.56 21.77
CA SER A 299 34.06 -51.40 20.56
C SER A 299 33.17 -51.24 19.34
#